data_3e794370d080412746ac1406f8d93342
#
_entry.id   3e794370d080412746ac1406f8d93342
#
_cell.length_a   1.000
_cell.length_b   1.000
_cell.length_c   1.000
_cell.angle_alpha   90.00
_cell.angle_beta   90.00
_cell.angle_gamma   90.00
#
_symmetry.space_group_name_H-M   'P 1'
#
loop_
_entity.id
_entity.type
_entity.pdbx_description
1 polymer ?
#
loop_
_entity_poly.entity_id
_entity_poly.type
_entity_poly.pdbx_seq_one_letter_code
_entity_poly.pdbx_strand_id
1 'polypeptide(L)'
;MLGIRNKGFCALETLTASGVLGLLGVIVFQMISQLMMTYRILLCTEEAKLIATQYVTCFQATGLCPENAIGTYADGTPYKIEIQTDTMRPFLKKMICNVHWTIQNKTYITTKEGLVCKW
;
A
#
# COMPACT_ATOMS: atom_id res chain seq x y z
N MET A 1 53.81 -2.15 30.46
CA MET A 1 52.72 -2.52 31.36
C MET A 1 51.39 -1.90 30.97
N LEU A 2 51.41 -0.61 30.68
CA LEU A 2 50.22 0.07 30.19
C LEU A 2 49.71 -0.51 28.87
N GLY A 3 50.56 -1.04 28.00
CA GLY A 3 50.19 -1.63 26.74
C GLY A 3 49.35 -2.91 26.83
N ILE A 4 49.56 -3.72 27.88
CA ILE A 4 48.75 -4.95 28.09
C ILE A 4 47.35 -4.61 28.56
N ARG A 5 47.20 -3.61 29.42
CA ARG A 5 45.88 -3.11 29.86
C ARG A 5 45.14 -2.49 28.70
N ASN A 6 45.84 -1.71 27.88
CA ASN A 6 45.18 -1.11 26.69
C ASN A 6 44.72 -2.15 25.68
N LYS A 7 45.45 -3.25 25.52
CA LYS A 7 45.02 -4.35 24.65
C LYS A 7 43.74 -5.03 25.16
N GLY A 8 43.65 -5.24 26.50
CA GLY A 8 42.45 -5.80 27.09
C GLY A 8 41.26 -4.87 26.99
N PHE A 9 41.44 -3.59 27.22
CA PHE A 9 40.42 -2.57 27.06
C PHE A 9 39.99 -2.43 25.60
N CYS A 10 40.91 -2.43 24.66
CA CYS A 10 40.62 -2.37 23.24
C CYS A 10 39.80 -3.60 22.76
N ALA A 11 40.09 -4.78 23.25
CA ALA A 11 39.34 -5.98 22.92
C ALA A 11 37.92 -5.89 23.45
N LEU A 12 37.73 -5.44 24.69
CA LEU A 12 36.41 -5.23 25.28
C LEU A 12 35.63 -4.16 24.57
N GLU A 13 36.24 -3.04 24.25
CA GLU A 13 35.62 -1.94 23.50
C GLU A 13 35.22 -2.42 22.09
N THR A 14 36.09 -3.18 21.42
CA THR A 14 35.80 -3.73 20.09
C THR A 14 34.63 -4.68 20.14
N LEU A 15 34.58 -5.55 21.15
CA LEU A 15 33.44 -6.48 21.33
C LEU A 15 32.13 -5.72 21.61
N THR A 16 32.18 -4.73 22.48
CA THR A 16 31.04 -3.90 22.82
C THR A 16 30.59 -3.08 21.60
N ALA A 17 31.50 -2.48 20.87
CA ALA A 17 31.22 -1.71 19.67
C ALA A 17 30.64 -2.61 18.58
N SER A 18 31.16 -3.81 18.39
CA SER A 18 30.62 -4.78 17.44
C SER A 18 29.19 -5.21 17.80
N GLY A 19 28.92 -5.44 19.09
CA GLY A 19 27.61 -5.76 19.58
C GLY A 19 26.61 -4.63 19.35
N VAL A 20 27.00 -3.40 19.65
CA VAL A 20 26.18 -2.20 19.44
C VAL A 20 25.92 -1.97 17.94
N LEU A 21 26.97 -2.10 17.12
CA LEU A 21 26.84 -1.98 15.66
C LEU A 21 25.94 -3.06 15.09
N GLY A 22 26.02 -4.28 15.59
CA GLY A 22 25.15 -5.36 15.18
C GLY A 22 23.68 -5.09 15.52
N LEU A 23 23.43 -4.60 16.74
CA LEU A 23 22.09 -4.19 17.16
C LEU A 23 21.53 -3.04 16.33
N LEU A 24 22.34 -2.02 16.11
CA LEU A 24 21.96 -0.88 15.26
C LEU A 24 21.69 -1.33 13.84
N GLY A 25 22.48 -2.25 13.31
CA GLY A 25 22.29 -2.83 11.98
C GLY A 25 20.95 -3.56 11.86
N VAL A 26 20.57 -4.35 12.86
CA VAL A 26 19.29 -5.03 12.90
C VAL A 26 18.12 -4.03 12.97
N ILE A 27 18.23 -3.03 13.81
CA ILE A 27 17.21 -1.98 13.94
C ILE A 27 17.05 -1.22 12.61
N VAL A 28 18.13 -0.80 11.99
CA VAL A 28 18.11 -0.10 10.71
C VAL A 28 17.51 -0.99 9.62
N PHE A 29 17.89 -2.26 9.58
CA PHE A 29 17.33 -3.22 8.63
C PHE A 29 15.82 -3.36 8.80
N GLN A 30 15.33 -3.47 10.03
CA GLN A 30 13.89 -3.52 10.31
C GLN A 30 13.18 -2.23 9.88
N MET A 31 13.78 -1.07 10.15
CA MET A 31 13.22 0.22 9.74
C MET A 31 13.14 0.33 8.22
N ILE A 32 14.18 -0.07 7.50
CA ILE A 32 14.18 -0.08 6.03
C ILE A 32 13.12 -1.01 5.50
N SER A 33 12.98 -2.22 6.06
CA SER A 33 11.97 -3.19 5.65
C SER A 33 10.56 -2.62 5.85
N GLN A 34 10.29 -1.97 6.98
CA GLN A 34 9.01 -1.33 7.25
C GLN A 34 8.73 -0.17 6.31
N LEU A 35 9.75 0.65 6.01
CA LEU A 35 9.63 1.75 5.06
C LEU A 35 9.32 1.25 3.65
N MET A 36 10.00 0.21 3.20
CA MET A 36 9.73 -0.39 1.88
C MET A 36 8.31 -0.94 1.80
N MET A 37 7.84 -1.57 2.87
CA MET A 37 6.48 -2.09 2.98
C MET A 37 5.45 -0.96 2.91
N THR A 38 5.64 0.08 3.70
CA THR A 38 4.77 1.26 3.74
C THR A 38 4.75 1.94 2.37
N TYR A 39 5.90 2.06 1.72
CA TYR A 39 6.01 2.63 0.39
C TYR A 39 5.21 1.81 -0.63
N ARG A 40 5.33 0.49 -0.58
CA ARG A 40 4.56 -0.42 -1.44
C ARG A 40 3.06 -0.27 -1.24
N ILE A 41 2.62 -0.19 0.03
CA ILE A 41 1.20 0.01 0.36
C ILE A 41 0.71 1.35 -0.17
N LEU A 42 1.51 2.42 -0.02
CA LEU A 42 1.18 3.75 -0.54
C LEU A 42 1.06 3.74 -2.06
N LEU A 43 1.99 3.12 -2.77
CA LEU A 43 1.93 3.00 -4.22
C LEU A 43 0.69 2.26 -4.69
N CYS A 44 0.37 1.14 -4.06
CA CYS A 44 -0.83 0.38 -4.38
C CYS A 44 -2.10 1.19 -4.09
N THR A 45 -2.11 1.96 -3.00
CA THR A 45 -3.23 2.84 -2.65
C THR A 45 -3.42 3.94 -3.69
N GLU A 46 -2.34 4.58 -4.14
CA GLU A 46 -2.39 5.60 -5.18
C GLU A 46 -2.86 5.03 -6.52
N GLU A 47 -2.36 3.88 -6.92
CA GLU A 47 -2.83 3.19 -8.13
C GLU A 47 -4.30 2.80 -8.02
N ALA A 48 -4.73 2.32 -6.87
CA ALA A 48 -6.13 1.98 -6.62
C ALA A 48 -7.04 3.20 -6.73
N LYS A 49 -6.62 4.34 -6.18
CA LYS A 49 -7.36 5.60 -6.31
C LYS A 49 -7.47 6.04 -7.77
N LEU A 50 -6.40 5.95 -8.53
CA LEU A 50 -6.39 6.28 -9.95
C LEU A 50 -7.36 5.38 -10.74
N ILE A 51 -7.31 4.08 -10.50
CA ILE A 51 -8.18 3.11 -11.15
C ILE A 51 -9.64 3.40 -10.81
N ALA A 52 -9.94 3.59 -9.52
CA ALA A 52 -11.29 3.90 -9.06
C ALA A 52 -11.81 5.20 -9.68
N THR A 53 -10.96 6.23 -9.75
CA THR A 53 -11.31 7.51 -10.36
C THR A 53 -11.60 7.36 -11.86
N GLN A 54 -10.82 6.55 -12.57
CA GLN A 54 -11.06 6.26 -13.99
C GLN A 54 -12.41 5.57 -14.19
N TYR A 55 -12.73 4.58 -13.38
CA TYR A 55 -14.02 3.89 -13.47
C TYR A 55 -15.19 4.82 -13.19
N VAL A 56 -15.08 5.63 -12.16
CA VAL A 56 -16.11 6.61 -11.80
C VAL A 56 -16.27 7.66 -12.89
N THR A 57 -15.18 8.15 -13.46
CA THR A 57 -15.20 9.14 -14.54
C THR A 57 -15.84 8.55 -15.80
N CYS A 58 -15.52 7.31 -16.16
CA CYS A 58 -16.16 6.61 -17.27
C CYS A 58 -17.66 6.44 -17.04
N PHE A 59 -18.06 6.09 -15.84
CA PHE A 59 -19.47 5.97 -15.48
C PHE A 59 -20.19 7.32 -15.59
N GLN A 60 -19.59 8.39 -15.10
CA GLN A 60 -20.18 9.74 -15.18
C GLN A 60 -20.27 10.24 -16.63
N ALA A 61 -19.30 9.88 -17.47
CA ALA A 61 -19.27 10.30 -18.86
C ALA A 61 -20.24 9.51 -19.74
N THR A 62 -20.30 8.20 -19.55
CA THR A 62 -21.04 7.29 -20.42
C THR A 62 -22.39 6.84 -19.84
N GLY A 63 -22.54 6.92 -18.52
CA GLY A 63 -23.70 6.35 -17.83
C GLY A 63 -23.75 4.84 -17.81
N LEU A 64 -22.74 4.17 -18.39
CA LEU A 64 -22.64 2.71 -18.43
C LEU A 64 -21.83 2.22 -17.23
N CYS A 65 -22.36 1.18 -16.56
CA CYS A 65 -21.69 0.56 -15.44
C CYS A 65 -20.66 -0.44 -15.97
N PRO A 66 -19.36 -0.25 -15.69
CA PRO A 66 -18.36 -1.24 -16.06
C PRO A 66 -18.52 -2.51 -15.21
N GLU A 67 -18.06 -3.63 -15.75
CA GLU A 67 -18.12 -4.91 -15.06
C GLU A 67 -16.97 -5.04 -14.05
N ASN A 68 -17.15 -5.97 -13.11
CA ASN A 68 -16.08 -6.32 -12.17
C ASN A 68 -14.86 -6.81 -12.93
N ALA A 69 -13.69 -6.38 -12.51
CA ALA A 69 -12.44 -6.70 -13.18
C ALA A 69 -11.40 -7.17 -12.18
N ILE A 70 -10.44 -7.93 -12.68
CA ILE A 70 -9.27 -8.37 -11.92
C ILE A 70 -8.04 -7.91 -12.69
N GLY A 71 -7.11 -7.30 -11.99
CA GLY A 71 -5.88 -6.83 -12.61
C GLY A 71 -4.69 -7.01 -11.69
N THR A 72 -3.55 -6.52 -12.15
CA THR A 72 -2.29 -6.62 -11.41
C THR A 72 -1.64 -5.25 -11.41
N TYR A 73 -1.18 -4.80 -10.23
CA TYR A 73 -0.40 -3.57 -10.11
C TYR A 73 0.99 -3.73 -10.75
N ALA A 74 1.67 -2.62 -10.91
CA ALA A 74 3.00 -2.59 -11.49
C ALA A 74 4.02 -3.44 -10.72
N ASP A 75 3.82 -3.61 -9.42
CA ASP A 75 4.67 -4.43 -8.55
C ASP A 75 4.30 -5.93 -8.57
N GLY A 76 3.28 -6.33 -9.32
CA GLY A 76 2.80 -7.71 -9.39
C GLY A 76 1.71 -8.08 -8.41
N THR A 77 1.28 -7.16 -7.55
CA THR A 77 0.20 -7.41 -6.59
C THR A 77 -1.15 -7.51 -7.30
N PRO A 78 -1.91 -8.60 -7.16
CA PRO A 78 -3.22 -8.71 -7.77
C PRO A 78 -4.24 -7.82 -7.05
N TYR A 79 -5.13 -7.22 -7.80
CA TYR A 79 -6.26 -6.46 -7.26
C TYR A 79 -7.56 -6.92 -7.89
N LYS A 80 -8.64 -6.72 -7.15
CA LYS A 80 -9.99 -7.02 -7.62
C LYS A 80 -10.84 -5.76 -7.52
N ILE A 81 -11.57 -5.48 -8.58
CA ILE A 81 -12.48 -4.33 -8.65
C ILE A 81 -13.90 -4.84 -8.53
N GLU A 82 -14.61 -4.40 -7.51
CA GLU A 82 -16.03 -4.66 -7.33
C GLU A 82 -16.80 -3.36 -7.55
N ILE A 83 -17.84 -3.45 -8.40
CA ILE A 83 -18.66 -2.31 -8.75
C ILE A 83 -20.08 -2.59 -8.31
N GLN A 84 -20.61 -1.68 -7.51
CA GLN A 84 -22.00 -1.72 -7.07
C GLN A 84 -22.71 -0.48 -7.59
N THR A 85 -23.90 -0.67 -8.11
CA THR A 85 -24.76 0.42 -8.54
C THR A 85 -26.01 0.44 -7.69
N ASP A 86 -26.40 1.65 -7.29
CA ASP A 86 -27.61 1.88 -6.52
C ASP A 86 -28.41 2.99 -7.20
N THR A 87 -29.71 2.78 -7.34
CA THR A 87 -30.61 3.77 -7.90
C THR A 87 -31.28 4.51 -6.75
N MET A 88 -30.78 5.70 -6.43
CA MET A 88 -31.33 6.48 -5.32
C MET A 88 -32.67 7.14 -5.68
N ARG A 89 -32.80 7.58 -6.93
CA ARG A 89 -34.02 8.18 -7.49
C ARG A 89 -34.16 7.75 -8.95
N PRO A 90 -35.33 7.88 -9.59
CA PRO A 90 -35.51 7.46 -10.97
C PRO A 90 -34.51 8.06 -11.96
N PHE A 91 -33.97 9.24 -11.65
CA PHE A 91 -33.03 9.97 -12.49
C PHE A 91 -31.62 10.05 -11.89
N LEU A 92 -31.38 9.49 -10.69
CA LEU A 92 -30.10 9.56 -10.01
C LEU A 92 -29.56 8.15 -9.75
N LYS A 93 -28.46 7.82 -10.39
CA LYS A 93 -27.73 6.56 -10.15
C LYS A 93 -26.45 6.83 -9.42
N LYS A 94 -26.16 6.00 -8.42
CA LYS A 94 -24.92 6.02 -7.65
C LYS A 94 -24.11 4.79 -8.00
N MET A 95 -22.85 4.98 -8.27
CA MET A 95 -21.88 3.91 -8.48
C MET A 95 -20.87 3.91 -7.36
N ILE A 96 -20.62 2.75 -6.79
CA ILE A 96 -19.60 2.54 -5.78
C ILE A 96 -18.56 1.61 -6.37
N CYS A 97 -17.32 2.07 -6.47
CA CYS A 97 -16.19 1.30 -6.96
C CYS A 97 -15.27 0.96 -5.79
N ASN A 98 -15.14 -0.33 -5.51
CA ASN A 98 -14.27 -0.85 -4.47
C ASN A 98 -13.10 -1.57 -5.12
N VAL A 99 -11.89 -1.16 -4.80
CA VAL A 99 -10.67 -1.84 -5.23
C VAL A 99 -10.07 -2.57 -4.04
N HIS A 100 -9.98 -3.88 -4.14
CA HIS A 100 -9.45 -4.75 -3.08
C HIS A 100 -8.10 -5.31 -3.49
N TRP A 101 -7.14 -5.28 -2.59
CA TRP A 101 -5.87 -5.96 -2.78
C TRP A 101 -5.35 -6.48 -1.45
N THR A 102 -4.49 -7.49 -1.50
CA THR A 102 -3.93 -8.12 -0.32
C THR A 102 -2.41 -8.07 -0.38
N ILE A 103 -1.81 -7.56 0.69
CA ILE A 103 -0.36 -7.55 0.90
C ILE A 103 -0.09 -8.18 2.27
N GLN A 104 0.72 -9.24 2.30
CA GLN A 104 1.12 -9.95 3.53
C GLN A 104 -0.07 -10.29 4.45
N ASN A 105 -1.09 -10.94 3.89
CA ASN A 105 -2.31 -11.36 4.58
C ASN A 105 -3.18 -10.23 5.12
N LYS A 106 -2.89 -8.98 4.76
CA LYS A 106 -3.77 -7.84 5.05
C LYS A 106 -4.49 -7.42 3.78
N THR A 107 -5.80 -7.30 3.89
CA THR A 107 -6.64 -6.83 2.79
C THR A 107 -6.86 -5.33 2.92
N TYR A 108 -6.59 -4.62 1.83
CA TYR A 108 -6.81 -3.19 1.73
C TYR A 108 -7.95 -2.92 0.77
N ILE A 109 -8.75 -1.91 1.07
CA ILE A 109 -9.91 -1.55 0.26
C ILE A 109 -9.87 -0.05 0.02
N THR A 110 -10.00 0.35 -1.24
CA THR A 110 -10.18 1.75 -1.61
C THR A 110 -11.56 1.90 -2.25
N THR A 111 -12.37 2.79 -1.74
CA THR A 111 -13.73 3.03 -2.19
C THR A 111 -13.84 4.41 -2.83
N LYS A 112 -14.45 4.48 -4.01
CA LYS A 112 -14.77 5.73 -4.69
C LYS A 112 -16.23 5.70 -5.12
N GLU A 113 -16.92 6.81 -4.92
CA GLU A 113 -18.33 6.94 -5.27
C GLU A 113 -18.50 7.97 -6.38
N GLY A 114 -19.44 7.72 -7.27
CA GLY A 114 -19.82 8.65 -8.32
C GLY A 114 -21.33 8.71 -8.48
N LEU A 115 -21.83 9.88 -8.73
CA LEU A 115 -23.26 10.13 -8.98
C LEU A 115 -23.44 10.53 -10.44
N VAL A 116 -24.44 9.97 -11.08
CA VAL A 116 -24.84 10.33 -12.45
C VAL A 116 -26.32 10.63 -12.46
N CYS A 117 -26.66 11.80 -12.99
CA CYS A 117 -28.05 12.16 -13.29
C CYS A 117 -28.38 11.65 -14.68
N LYS A 118 -29.39 10.80 -14.78
CA LYS A 118 -29.98 10.40 -16.07
C LYS A 118 -31.21 11.24 -16.34
N TRP A 119 -31.19 11.92 -17.45
CA TRP A 119 -32.31 12.68 -17.96
C TRP A 119 -33.32 11.78 -18.66
#